data_8887c13a7583822ce47069c62eb5c058
#
_entry.id   8887c13a7583822ce47069c62eb5c058
#
_cell.length_a   1.000
_cell.length_b   1.000
_cell.length_c   1.000
_cell.angle_alpha   90.00
_cell.angle_beta   90.00
_cell.angle_gamma   90.00
#
_symmetry.space_group_name_H-M   'P 1'
#
loop_
_entity.id
_entity.type
_entity.pdbx_description
1 polymer ?
#
loop_
_entity_poly.entity_id
_entity_poly.type
_entity_poly.pdbx_seq_one_letter_code
_entity_poly.pdbx_strand_id
1 'polypeptide(L)'
;SQHKDSGENYLMRKLAKNNWDYAEPGILFWDNINEYNLLSEYIKAGEFEYAGVNPCAEEPLPAGGSCLLGAINLSEFVAAPFTDHAAFDVVAFREAIRIAVIALNEVLDEGLPLHPLEIQRQTVADWRQIGLGIMGFADCLIKLGIPYGSKESLMAIDVIGKHMNEAGINASVDLAVKKGSFPKFDADKILKSKFMEHMS
;
A
#
# COMPACT_ATOMS: atom_id res chain seq x y z
N SER A 1 -34.43 6.59 34.23
CA SER A 1 -34.71 5.60 33.16
C SER A 1 -33.41 5.25 32.45
N GLN A 2 -32.82 4.10 32.79
CA GLN A 2 -31.70 3.54 32.06
C GLN A 2 -32.27 3.03 30.71
N HIS A 3 -32.13 3.81 29.65
CA HIS A 3 -32.26 3.28 28.32
C HIS A 3 -31.18 2.18 28.15
N LYS A 4 -31.60 0.92 28.05
CA LYS A 4 -30.76 -0.15 27.54
C LYS A 4 -30.44 0.24 26.11
N ASP A 5 -29.23 0.80 25.89
CA ASP A 5 -28.70 0.97 24.54
C ASP A 5 -28.76 -0.42 23.86
N SER A 6 -29.32 -0.50 22.67
CA SER A 6 -29.25 -1.70 21.85
C SER A 6 -27.76 -2.05 21.64
N GLY A 7 -27.40 -3.33 21.63
CA GLY A 7 -26.01 -3.77 21.69
C GLY A 7 -25.07 -3.11 20.67
N GLU A 8 -25.59 -2.74 19.49
CA GLU A 8 -24.83 -2.05 18.43
C GLU A 8 -24.40 -0.64 18.86
N ASN A 9 -25.29 0.17 19.42
CA ASN A 9 -24.96 1.52 19.91
C ASN A 9 -23.99 1.49 21.09
N TYR A 10 -24.06 0.47 21.95
CA TYR A 10 -23.14 0.33 23.07
C TYR A 10 -21.71 0.06 22.60
N LEU A 11 -21.52 -0.86 21.65
CA LEU A 11 -20.19 -1.18 21.12
C LEU A 11 -19.58 0.01 20.42
N MET A 12 -20.33 0.73 19.60
CA MET A 12 -19.85 1.90 18.88
C MET A 12 -19.45 3.04 19.83
N ARG A 13 -20.23 3.31 20.87
CA ARG A 13 -19.91 4.31 21.89
C ARG A 13 -18.66 3.92 22.71
N LYS A 14 -18.53 2.65 23.05
CA LYS A 14 -17.37 2.13 23.77
C LYS A 14 -16.10 2.23 22.91
N LEU A 15 -16.20 1.90 21.64
CA LEU A 15 -15.12 2.05 20.66
C LEU A 15 -14.69 3.52 20.55
N ALA A 16 -15.65 4.43 20.30
CA ALA A 16 -15.38 5.87 20.18
C ALA A 16 -14.75 6.45 21.45
N LYS A 17 -15.24 6.04 22.65
CA LYS A 17 -14.67 6.47 23.91
C LYS A 17 -13.24 5.97 24.10
N ASN A 18 -12.97 4.70 23.83
CA ASN A 18 -11.64 4.13 23.97
C ASN A 18 -10.66 4.78 22.98
N ASN A 19 -11.10 5.03 21.73
CA ASN A 19 -10.31 5.75 20.75
C ASN A 19 -9.96 7.17 21.19
N TRP A 20 -10.92 7.87 21.81
CA TRP A 20 -10.68 9.19 22.38
C TRP A 20 -9.69 9.15 23.54
N ASP A 21 -9.86 8.20 24.46
CA ASP A 21 -9.07 8.13 25.70
C ASP A 21 -7.65 7.58 25.45
N TYR A 22 -7.49 6.62 24.51
CA TYR A 22 -6.28 5.81 24.38
C TYR A 22 -5.78 5.65 22.92
N ALA A 23 -6.45 6.22 21.93
CA ALA A 23 -6.19 6.03 20.50
C ALA A 23 -6.30 4.54 20.03
N GLU A 24 -7.01 3.71 20.80
CA GLU A 24 -7.18 2.28 20.57
C GLU A 24 -8.62 1.83 20.89
N PRO A 25 -9.14 0.76 20.25
CA PRO A 25 -8.56 -0.06 19.19
C PRO A 25 -8.69 0.61 17.80
N GLY A 26 -7.86 0.19 16.84
CA GLY A 26 -8.03 0.51 15.43
C GLY A 26 -9.23 -0.24 14.82
N ILE A 27 -9.72 0.24 13.67
CA ILE A 27 -10.81 -0.37 12.92
C ILE A 27 -10.30 -0.74 11.52
N LEU A 28 -10.61 -1.97 11.09
CA LEU A 28 -10.32 -2.46 9.76
C LEU A 28 -11.62 -2.73 9.03
N PHE A 29 -11.71 -2.24 7.79
CA PHE A 29 -12.81 -2.54 6.89
C PHE A 29 -12.43 -3.75 6.04
N TRP A 30 -12.59 -4.95 6.62
CA TRP A 30 -12.04 -6.19 6.07
C TRP A 30 -12.58 -6.54 4.69
N ASP A 31 -13.84 -6.23 4.42
CA ASP A 31 -14.44 -6.44 3.10
C ASP A 31 -13.73 -5.60 2.03
N ASN A 32 -13.40 -4.34 2.35
CA ASN A 32 -12.66 -3.47 1.45
C ASN A 32 -11.23 -4.00 1.20
N ILE A 33 -10.55 -4.51 2.24
CA ILE A 33 -9.22 -5.12 2.10
C ILE A 33 -9.28 -6.31 1.14
N ASN A 34 -10.29 -7.17 1.27
CA ASN A 34 -10.45 -8.34 0.42
C ASN A 34 -10.86 -8.01 -1.01
N GLU A 35 -11.62 -6.94 -1.20
CA GLU A 35 -12.21 -6.60 -2.50
C GLU A 35 -11.29 -5.73 -3.37
N TYR A 36 -10.65 -4.71 -2.77
CA TYR A 36 -9.87 -3.70 -3.50
C TYR A 36 -8.36 -3.98 -3.50
N ASN A 37 -7.97 -5.20 -3.88
CA ASN A 37 -6.56 -5.56 -4.02
C ASN A 37 -6.31 -6.40 -5.27
N LEU A 38 -5.03 -6.55 -5.61
CA LEU A 38 -4.58 -7.30 -6.78
C LEU A 38 -4.90 -8.81 -6.69
N LEU A 39 -5.04 -9.34 -5.47
CA LEU A 39 -5.28 -10.76 -5.21
C LEU A 39 -6.76 -11.08 -4.94
N SER A 40 -7.69 -10.16 -5.20
CA SER A 40 -9.11 -10.32 -4.91
C SER A 40 -9.73 -11.58 -5.53
N GLU A 41 -9.33 -11.97 -6.74
CA GLU A 41 -9.83 -13.17 -7.40
C GLU A 41 -9.25 -14.47 -6.80
N TYR A 42 -8.03 -14.43 -6.25
CA TYR A 42 -7.48 -15.57 -5.48
C TYR A 42 -8.22 -15.75 -4.15
N ILE A 43 -8.60 -14.64 -3.50
CA ILE A 43 -9.39 -14.66 -2.26
C ILE A 43 -10.75 -15.29 -2.54
N LYS A 44 -11.45 -14.88 -3.60
CA LYS A 44 -12.75 -15.45 -4.01
C LYS A 44 -12.66 -16.95 -4.36
N ALA A 45 -11.53 -17.37 -4.91
CA ALA A 45 -11.27 -18.76 -5.22
C ALA A 45 -10.84 -19.62 -4.00
N GLY A 46 -10.59 -19.00 -2.85
CA GLY A 46 -10.08 -19.67 -1.65
C GLY A 46 -8.60 -20.12 -1.74
N GLU A 47 -7.84 -19.50 -2.64
CA GLU A 47 -6.42 -19.82 -2.88
C GLU A 47 -5.46 -18.88 -2.15
N PHE A 48 -5.98 -17.77 -1.64
CA PHE A 48 -5.25 -16.79 -0.85
C PHE A 48 -6.15 -16.22 0.23
N GLU A 49 -5.60 -15.97 1.41
CA GLU A 49 -6.30 -15.36 2.55
C GLU A 49 -5.36 -14.42 3.29
N TYR A 50 -5.85 -13.23 3.61
CA TYR A 50 -5.17 -12.37 4.57
C TYR A 50 -5.43 -12.85 6.00
N ALA A 51 -4.38 -13.14 6.75
CA ALA A 51 -4.47 -13.57 8.14
C ALA A 51 -4.59 -12.40 9.12
N GLY A 52 -4.15 -11.22 8.73
CA GLY A 52 -4.16 -10.03 9.57
C GLY A 52 -3.43 -8.86 8.92
N VAL A 53 -3.16 -7.85 9.74
CA VAL A 53 -2.37 -6.67 9.38
C VAL A 53 -1.25 -6.45 10.39
N ASN A 54 -0.25 -5.69 10.02
CA ASN A 54 0.77 -5.19 10.95
C ASN A 54 0.15 -4.15 11.94
N PRO A 55 0.85 -3.73 13.01
CA PRO A 55 0.31 -2.83 14.04
C PRO A 55 -0.22 -1.50 13.51
N CYS A 56 0.37 -0.94 12.44
CA CYS A 56 -0.07 0.31 11.83
C CYS A 56 -1.14 0.11 10.74
N ALA A 57 -1.50 -1.13 10.42
CA ALA A 57 -2.56 -1.52 9.48
C ALA A 57 -2.31 -1.19 8.00
N GLU A 58 -1.08 -0.82 7.63
CA GLU A 58 -0.75 -0.51 6.23
C GLU A 58 -0.48 -1.74 5.37
N GLU A 59 -0.20 -2.90 5.98
CA GLU A 59 0.09 -4.14 5.25
C GLU A 59 -0.79 -5.32 5.68
N PRO A 60 -1.87 -5.60 4.97
CA PRO A 60 -2.54 -6.89 5.05
C PRO A 60 -1.63 -8.00 4.52
N LEU A 61 -1.43 -9.06 5.31
CA LEU A 61 -0.54 -10.16 4.96
C LEU A 61 -1.18 -11.53 5.20
N PRO A 62 -0.83 -12.54 4.40
CA PRO A 62 -1.18 -13.92 4.66
C PRO A 62 -0.42 -14.48 5.87
N ALA A 63 -0.84 -15.61 6.39
CA ALA A 63 -0.09 -16.34 7.42
C ALA A 63 1.33 -16.66 6.92
N GLY A 64 2.34 -16.32 7.70
CA GLY A 64 3.75 -16.43 7.30
C GLY A 64 4.22 -15.35 6.31
N GLY A 65 3.40 -14.34 6.01
CA GLY A 65 3.84 -13.18 5.21
C GLY A 65 4.92 -12.37 5.92
N SER A 66 5.70 -11.63 5.15
CA SER A 66 6.76 -10.75 5.65
C SER A 66 6.51 -9.31 5.19
N CYS A 67 6.64 -8.40 6.14
CA CYS A 67 6.58 -6.96 5.93
C CYS A 67 7.92 -6.43 5.40
N LEU A 68 8.00 -6.12 4.12
CA LEU A 68 9.16 -5.53 3.49
C LEU A 68 8.82 -4.12 3.01
N LEU A 69 9.23 -3.11 3.77
CA LEU A 69 8.78 -1.73 3.59
C LEU A 69 9.86 -0.84 2.98
N GLY A 70 9.41 0.06 2.10
CA GLY A 70 10.14 1.22 1.64
C GLY A 70 9.21 2.44 1.58
N ALA A 71 9.78 3.65 1.67
CA ALA A 71 9.02 4.89 1.53
C ALA A 71 9.79 5.91 0.71
N ILE A 72 9.08 6.60 -0.18
CA ILE A 72 9.63 7.66 -1.03
C ILE A 72 9.25 9.02 -0.43
N ASN A 73 10.25 9.88 -0.20
CA ASN A 73 10.03 11.24 0.28
C ASN A 73 9.60 12.15 -0.88
N LEU A 74 8.31 12.46 -0.96
CA LEU A 74 7.74 13.29 -2.02
C LEU A 74 8.34 14.70 -2.09
N SER A 75 8.81 15.24 -0.98
CA SER A 75 9.34 16.59 -0.92
C SER A 75 10.64 16.78 -1.71
N GLU A 76 11.34 15.69 -2.04
CA GLU A 76 12.58 15.72 -2.83
C GLU A 76 12.34 15.87 -4.33
N PHE A 77 11.09 15.72 -4.78
CA PHE A 77 10.70 15.81 -6.18
C PHE A 77 10.07 17.16 -6.56
N VAL A 78 10.22 18.19 -5.74
CA VAL A 78 9.73 19.52 -6.06
C VAL A 78 10.86 20.35 -6.67
N ALA A 79 10.74 20.66 -7.96
CA ALA A 79 11.61 21.57 -8.67
C ALA A 79 11.23 23.03 -8.35
N ALA A 80 12.22 23.93 -8.29
CA ALA A 80 12.05 25.35 -7.98
C ALA A 80 11.15 25.63 -6.76
N PRO A 81 11.39 24.98 -5.59
CA PRO A 81 10.51 25.09 -4.44
C PRO A 81 10.34 26.53 -3.97
N PHE A 82 9.16 26.85 -3.41
CA PHE A 82 8.82 28.18 -2.86
C PHE A 82 8.80 29.32 -3.89
N THR A 83 8.65 29.01 -5.17
CA THR A 83 8.53 30.01 -6.25
C THR A 83 7.24 29.79 -7.05
N ASP A 84 6.89 30.77 -7.87
CA ASP A 84 5.74 30.68 -8.80
C ASP A 84 5.94 29.61 -9.90
N HIS A 85 7.15 29.07 -10.01
CA HIS A 85 7.52 28.00 -10.94
C HIS A 85 7.69 26.65 -10.27
N ALA A 86 7.28 26.53 -9.00
CA ALA A 86 7.38 25.27 -8.28
C ALA A 86 6.53 24.18 -8.97
N ALA A 87 7.14 23.05 -9.25
CA ALA A 87 6.51 21.95 -9.94
C ALA A 87 6.98 20.60 -9.40
N PHE A 88 6.09 19.61 -9.40
CA PHE A 88 6.44 18.24 -9.04
C PHE A 88 7.11 17.53 -10.22
N ASP A 89 8.33 17.01 -10.00
CA ASP A 89 9.09 16.26 -11.00
C ASP A 89 8.60 14.80 -11.08
N VAL A 90 7.60 14.59 -11.92
CA VAL A 90 7.02 13.28 -12.17
C VAL A 90 8.03 12.29 -12.76
N VAL A 91 8.96 12.76 -13.58
CA VAL A 91 9.95 11.89 -14.25
C VAL A 91 10.92 11.31 -13.22
N ALA A 92 11.52 12.16 -12.38
CA ALA A 92 12.40 11.71 -11.31
C ALA A 92 11.66 10.85 -10.29
N PHE A 93 10.40 11.17 -9.97
CA PHE A 93 9.56 10.38 -9.07
C PHE A 93 9.29 8.96 -9.61
N ARG A 94 8.90 8.82 -10.88
CA ARG A 94 8.67 7.50 -11.51
C ARG A 94 9.95 6.67 -11.55
N GLU A 95 11.11 7.28 -11.80
CA GLU A 95 12.39 6.58 -11.76
C GLU A 95 12.76 6.12 -10.35
N ALA A 96 12.51 6.94 -9.33
CA ALA A 96 12.70 6.55 -7.93
C ALA A 96 11.81 5.35 -7.55
N ILE A 97 10.55 5.32 -7.99
CA ILE A 97 9.65 4.18 -7.79
C ILE A 97 10.23 2.92 -8.43
N ARG A 98 10.68 3.01 -9.69
CA ARG A 98 11.29 1.89 -10.40
C ARG A 98 12.48 1.31 -9.63
N ILE A 99 13.37 2.18 -9.16
CA ILE A 99 14.54 1.79 -8.36
C ILE A 99 14.11 1.16 -7.03
N ALA A 100 13.13 1.74 -6.35
CA ALA A 100 12.63 1.23 -5.07
C ALA A 100 12.01 -0.16 -5.20
N VAL A 101 11.21 -0.41 -6.24
CA VAL A 101 10.64 -1.75 -6.51
C VAL A 101 11.72 -2.78 -6.74
N ILE A 102 12.76 -2.44 -7.53
CA ILE A 102 13.92 -3.32 -7.75
C ILE A 102 14.64 -3.59 -6.43
N ALA A 103 14.94 -2.55 -5.66
CA ALA A 103 15.66 -2.67 -4.39
C ALA A 103 14.89 -3.53 -3.37
N LEU A 104 13.58 -3.32 -3.23
CA LEU A 104 12.74 -4.14 -2.34
C LEU A 104 12.71 -5.60 -2.78
N ASN A 105 12.67 -5.86 -4.09
CA ASN A 105 12.74 -7.23 -4.60
C ASN A 105 14.09 -7.90 -4.32
N GLU A 106 15.22 -7.17 -4.43
CA GLU A 106 16.54 -7.69 -4.08
C GLU A 106 16.65 -7.97 -2.58
N VAL A 107 16.14 -7.06 -1.72
CA VAL A 107 16.11 -7.28 -0.26
C VAL A 107 15.25 -8.49 0.10
N LEU A 108 14.14 -8.72 -0.63
CA LEU A 108 13.32 -9.92 -0.46
C LEU A 108 14.13 -11.19 -0.78
N ASP A 109 14.87 -11.21 -1.89
CA ASP A 109 15.69 -12.34 -2.30
C ASP A 109 16.82 -12.63 -1.27
N GLU A 110 17.52 -11.61 -0.82
CA GLU A 110 18.55 -11.71 0.22
C GLU A 110 17.98 -12.17 1.58
N GLY A 111 16.81 -11.70 1.95
CA GLY A 111 16.14 -12.03 3.20
C GLY A 111 15.51 -13.42 3.24
N LEU A 112 15.14 -13.97 2.08
CA LEU A 112 14.38 -15.21 1.98
C LEU A 112 15.01 -16.39 2.75
N PRO A 113 16.32 -16.71 2.61
CA PRO A 113 16.95 -17.79 3.36
C PRO A 113 17.10 -17.51 4.85
N LEU A 114 16.98 -16.26 5.29
CA LEU A 114 17.17 -15.83 6.68
C LEU A 114 15.89 -15.96 7.52
N HIS A 115 14.73 -16.16 6.91
CA HIS A 115 13.50 -16.38 7.67
C HIS A 115 13.58 -17.64 8.52
N PRO A 116 13.32 -17.56 9.84
CA PRO A 116 13.52 -18.67 10.76
C PRO A 116 12.50 -19.80 10.59
N LEU A 117 11.28 -19.47 10.13
CA LEU A 117 10.18 -20.42 9.99
C LEU A 117 9.99 -20.84 8.53
N GLU A 118 9.76 -22.14 8.33
CA GLU A 118 9.51 -22.70 6.99
C GLU A 118 8.29 -22.06 6.30
N ILE A 119 7.21 -21.83 7.06
CA ILE A 119 6.01 -21.17 6.53
C ILE A 119 6.33 -19.76 6.00
N GLN A 120 7.23 -19.01 6.64
CA GLN A 120 7.64 -17.70 6.16
C GLN A 120 8.42 -17.82 4.84
N ARG A 121 9.40 -18.72 4.77
CA ARG A 121 10.16 -18.95 3.53
C ARG A 121 9.24 -19.31 2.38
N GLN A 122 8.31 -20.24 2.61
CA GLN A 122 7.38 -20.67 1.57
C GLN A 122 6.43 -19.56 1.14
N THR A 123 5.78 -18.87 2.09
CA THR A 123 4.81 -17.81 1.78
C THR A 123 5.46 -16.62 1.07
N VAL A 124 6.64 -16.20 1.55
CA VAL A 124 7.38 -15.09 0.92
C VAL A 124 7.86 -15.48 -0.49
N ALA A 125 8.34 -16.71 -0.68
CA ALA A 125 8.74 -17.20 -1.99
C ALA A 125 7.57 -17.26 -2.97
N ASP A 126 6.40 -17.74 -2.53
CA ASP A 126 5.22 -17.94 -3.36
C ASP A 126 4.58 -16.62 -3.82
N TRP A 127 4.47 -15.64 -2.94
CA TRP A 127 3.70 -14.41 -3.16
C TRP A 127 4.54 -13.15 -3.39
N ARG A 128 5.77 -13.10 -2.92
CA ARG A 128 6.75 -12.01 -3.11
C ARG A 128 6.19 -10.61 -2.86
N GLN A 129 5.41 -10.45 -1.78
CA GLN A 129 4.81 -9.16 -1.43
C GLN A 129 5.86 -8.16 -0.95
N ILE A 130 5.76 -6.93 -1.45
CA ILE A 130 6.55 -5.77 -1.03
C ILE A 130 5.61 -4.60 -0.74
N GLY A 131 6.00 -3.73 0.19
CA GLY A 131 5.27 -2.51 0.54
C GLY A 131 6.09 -1.27 0.19
N LEU A 132 5.61 -0.47 -0.76
CA LEU A 132 6.22 0.81 -1.11
C LEU A 132 5.23 1.94 -0.81
N GLY A 133 5.55 2.75 0.20
CA GLY A 133 4.75 3.89 0.62
C GLY A 133 5.35 5.24 0.23
N ILE A 134 4.71 6.29 0.71
CA ILE A 134 5.15 7.68 0.55
C ILE A 134 5.27 8.37 1.90
N MET A 135 6.14 9.36 1.98
CA MET A 135 6.28 10.29 3.10
C MET A 135 6.51 11.71 2.57
N GLY A 136 6.47 12.71 3.45
CA GLY A 136 6.78 14.10 3.07
C GLY A 136 5.74 14.76 2.16
N PHE A 137 4.47 14.30 2.14
CA PHE A 137 3.43 14.91 1.31
C PHE A 137 3.12 16.35 1.75
N ALA A 138 3.00 16.60 3.06
CA ALA A 138 2.77 17.95 3.57
C ALA A 138 3.93 18.90 3.20
N ASP A 139 5.17 18.45 3.33
CA ASP A 139 6.36 19.22 2.94
C ASP A 139 6.40 19.49 1.43
N CYS A 140 6.00 18.51 0.62
CA CYS A 140 5.83 18.65 -0.82
C CYS A 140 4.83 19.77 -1.15
N LEU A 141 3.65 19.76 -0.51
CA LEU A 141 2.63 20.78 -0.70
C LEU A 141 3.13 22.18 -0.28
N ILE A 142 3.83 22.28 0.85
CA ILE A 142 4.44 23.54 1.31
C ILE A 142 5.42 24.08 0.25
N LYS A 143 6.28 23.22 -0.28
CA LYS A 143 7.23 23.58 -1.36
C LYS A 143 6.53 24.02 -2.64
N LEU A 144 5.35 23.46 -2.95
CA LEU A 144 4.51 23.80 -4.09
C LEU A 144 3.61 25.04 -3.84
N GLY A 145 3.53 25.56 -2.61
CA GLY A 145 2.60 26.63 -2.24
C GLY A 145 1.14 26.22 -2.20
N ILE A 146 0.84 24.92 -1.99
CA ILE A 146 -0.51 24.38 -1.96
C ILE A 146 -0.95 24.13 -0.50
N PRO A 147 -2.07 24.71 -0.04
CA PRO A 147 -2.59 24.46 1.30
C PRO A 147 -3.04 23.00 1.47
N TYR A 148 -2.61 22.35 2.56
CA TYR A 148 -3.03 21.00 2.90
C TYR A 148 -4.56 20.92 3.11
N GLY A 149 -5.22 19.92 2.54
CA GLY A 149 -6.68 19.75 2.60
C GLY A 149 -7.46 20.61 1.60
N SER A 150 -6.78 21.41 0.77
CA SER A 150 -7.41 22.16 -0.32
C SER A 150 -7.81 21.24 -1.48
N LYS A 151 -8.63 21.73 -2.39
CA LYS A 151 -9.00 21.02 -3.61
C LYS A 151 -7.76 20.70 -4.47
N GLU A 152 -6.82 21.63 -4.53
CA GLU A 152 -5.55 21.48 -5.25
C GLU A 152 -4.70 20.38 -4.63
N SER A 153 -4.67 20.26 -3.29
CA SER A 153 -3.94 19.17 -2.61
C SER A 153 -4.54 17.80 -2.91
N LEU A 154 -5.87 17.71 -3.02
CA LEU A 154 -6.54 16.46 -3.41
C LEU A 154 -6.22 16.07 -4.87
N MET A 155 -6.17 17.06 -5.76
CA MET A 155 -5.74 16.83 -7.14
C MET A 155 -4.26 16.41 -7.22
N ALA A 156 -3.40 17.02 -6.41
CA ALA A 156 -1.98 16.67 -6.36
C ALA A 156 -1.77 15.22 -5.91
N ILE A 157 -2.44 14.78 -4.84
CA ILE A 157 -2.28 13.40 -4.36
C ILE A 157 -2.87 12.37 -5.33
N ASP A 158 -3.94 12.71 -6.04
CA ASP A 158 -4.52 11.86 -7.07
C ASP A 158 -3.53 11.62 -8.22
N VAL A 159 -2.88 12.69 -8.71
CA VAL A 159 -1.84 12.59 -9.73
C VAL A 159 -0.63 11.79 -9.24
N ILE A 160 -0.16 12.04 -8.01
CA ILE A 160 0.96 11.31 -7.41
C ILE A 160 0.61 9.81 -7.28
N GLY A 161 -0.58 9.49 -6.77
CA GLY A 161 -1.07 8.12 -6.62
C GLY A 161 -1.14 7.38 -7.95
N LYS A 162 -1.67 8.03 -9.00
CA LYS A 162 -1.70 7.47 -10.35
C LYS A 162 -0.30 7.10 -10.84
N HIS A 163 0.64 8.04 -10.78
CA HIS A 163 2.01 7.79 -11.23
C HIS A 163 2.73 6.74 -10.39
N MET A 164 2.46 6.67 -9.10
CA MET A 164 3.00 5.65 -8.21
C MET A 164 2.54 4.26 -8.63
N ASN A 165 1.25 4.06 -8.81
CA ASN A 165 0.67 2.79 -9.23
C ASN A 165 1.17 2.35 -10.61
N GLU A 166 1.11 3.24 -11.60
CA GLU A 166 1.60 2.94 -12.96
C GLU A 166 3.09 2.57 -12.98
N ALA A 167 3.93 3.35 -12.32
CA ALA A 167 5.37 3.11 -12.30
C ALA A 167 5.72 1.83 -11.51
N GLY A 168 5.01 1.57 -10.40
CA GLY A 168 5.18 0.36 -9.60
C GLY A 168 4.82 -0.91 -10.38
N ILE A 169 3.67 -0.90 -11.06
CA ILE A 169 3.24 -2.03 -11.90
C ILE A 169 4.21 -2.24 -13.05
N ASN A 170 4.61 -1.19 -13.77
CA ASN A 170 5.55 -1.32 -14.87
C ASN A 170 6.90 -1.89 -14.41
N ALA A 171 7.42 -1.42 -13.27
CA ALA A 171 8.66 -1.95 -12.69
C ALA A 171 8.53 -3.43 -12.31
N SER A 172 7.37 -3.84 -11.76
CA SER A 172 7.08 -5.23 -11.43
C SER A 172 7.01 -6.11 -12.68
N VAL A 173 6.36 -5.62 -13.75
CA VAL A 173 6.31 -6.31 -15.06
C VAL A 173 7.71 -6.46 -15.65
N ASP A 174 8.53 -5.41 -15.64
CA ASP A 174 9.91 -5.45 -16.13
C ASP A 174 10.77 -6.46 -15.35
N LEU A 175 10.56 -6.58 -14.04
CA LEU A 175 11.20 -7.60 -13.21
C LEU A 175 10.72 -9.00 -13.59
N ALA A 176 9.41 -9.19 -13.81
CA ALA A 176 8.87 -10.47 -14.22
C ALA A 176 9.40 -10.92 -15.59
N VAL A 177 9.62 -10.00 -16.53
CA VAL A 177 10.28 -10.30 -17.81
C VAL A 177 11.72 -10.79 -17.62
N LYS A 178 12.44 -10.25 -16.64
CA LYS A 178 13.86 -10.58 -16.39
C LYS A 178 14.07 -11.80 -15.50
N LYS A 179 13.26 -11.93 -14.45
CA LYS A 179 13.43 -12.94 -13.38
C LYS A 179 12.35 -14.03 -13.39
N GLY A 180 11.31 -13.89 -14.20
CA GLY A 180 10.07 -14.68 -14.12
C GLY A 180 9.03 -14.05 -13.20
N SER A 181 7.77 -14.43 -13.39
CA SER A 181 6.68 -14.05 -12.51
C SER A 181 6.80 -14.73 -11.15
N PHE A 182 6.15 -14.19 -10.12
CA PHE A 182 6.08 -14.87 -8.82
C PHE A 182 5.37 -16.24 -8.96
N PRO A 183 5.74 -17.26 -8.14
CA PRO A 183 5.29 -18.65 -8.35
C PRO A 183 3.78 -18.85 -8.42
N LYS A 184 3.01 -18.08 -7.64
CA LYS A 184 1.54 -18.14 -7.62
C LYS A 184 0.86 -17.23 -8.64
N PHE A 185 1.60 -16.65 -9.59
CA PHE A 185 1.05 -15.75 -10.59
C PHE A 185 0.06 -16.45 -11.53
N ASP A 186 -1.13 -15.87 -11.65
CA ASP A 186 -2.18 -16.26 -12.60
C ASP A 186 -2.69 -15.01 -13.30
N ALA A 187 -2.40 -14.89 -14.59
CA ALA A 187 -2.72 -13.69 -15.36
C ALA A 187 -4.22 -13.41 -15.40
N ASP A 188 -5.06 -14.45 -15.53
CA ASP A 188 -6.51 -14.29 -15.63
C ASP A 188 -7.10 -13.73 -14.32
N LYS A 189 -6.58 -14.17 -13.17
CA LYS A 189 -7.01 -13.66 -11.86
C LYS A 189 -6.55 -12.24 -11.62
N ILE A 190 -5.29 -11.93 -11.93
CA ILE A 190 -4.75 -10.57 -11.79
C ILE A 190 -5.55 -9.58 -12.64
N LEU A 191 -5.77 -9.88 -13.92
CA LEU A 191 -6.45 -8.98 -14.85
C LEU A 191 -7.94 -8.76 -14.51
N LYS A 192 -8.58 -9.70 -13.83
CA LYS A 192 -9.98 -9.61 -13.38
C LYS A 192 -10.13 -8.95 -12.00
N SER A 193 -9.04 -8.63 -11.32
CA SER A 193 -9.10 -8.00 -10.01
C SER A 193 -9.72 -6.60 -10.10
N LYS A 194 -10.48 -6.19 -9.08
CA LYS A 194 -11.01 -4.83 -8.99
C LYS A 194 -9.93 -3.75 -9.02
N PHE A 195 -8.75 -4.06 -8.53
CA PHE A 195 -7.61 -3.16 -8.61
C PHE A 195 -7.25 -2.83 -10.08
N MET A 196 -7.20 -3.85 -10.95
CA MET A 196 -6.90 -3.66 -12.37
C MET A 196 -8.04 -2.97 -13.14
N GLU A 197 -9.30 -3.17 -12.74
CA GLU A 197 -10.44 -2.44 -13.29
C GLU A 197 -10.31 -0.92 -13.08
N HIS A 198 -9.81 -0.49 -11.92
CA HIS A 198 -9.58 0.92 -11.63
C HIS A 198 -8.36 1.51 -12.36
N MET A 199 -7.42 0.67 -12.79
CA MET A 199 -6.23 1.11 -13.52
C MET A 199 -6.48 1.25 -15.04
N SER A 200 -7.52 0.67 -15.57
CA SER A 200 -7.91 0.74 -16.99
C SER A 200 -8.78 1.95 -17.32
#